data_25a196c441e9eb4fd222f4d6d90dee71
#
_entry.id   25a196c441e9eb4fd222f4d6d90dee71
#
_cell.length_a   1.000
_cell.length_b   1.000
_cell.length_c   1.000
_cell.angle_alpha   90.00
_cell.angle_beta   90.00
_cell.angle_gamma   90.00
#
_symmetry.space_group_name_H-M   'P 1'
#
loop_
_entity.id
_entity.type
_entity.pdbx_description
1 polymer ?
#
loop_
_entity_poly.entity_id
_entity_poly.type
_entity_poly.pdbx_seq_one_letter_code
_entity_poly.pdbx_strand_id
1 'polypeptide(L)'
;MMKSILAALDGSAESLAGLEQAVAWAERLDADLRALFVQDERHFVTYPTYTDSEGTVPKPIPLSGKAKERAEAEAAREESELYSAYERAIKGRAVRGEFRVVRGLVEHTLVREAHAADLVVLGKRGRGLDESVEGAGPTTETMIHEALRPVLVVPKGGVTSGPMLVPFDGSHGVQRVIVPAVELASALDVSMTVLTLAERRSDGEALQAPLRAYLKSHGITGDFRVVEGHDTERGAARLILGAAQELHAGLIAMGAFSVGPLREFFVGSVTREVLTHAPCPVLMMT
;
A
#
# COMPACT_ATOMS: atom_id res chain seq x y z
N MET A 1 14.66 -11.39 3.35
CA MET A 1 14.58 -11.18 1.88
C MET A 1 13.16 -11.50 1.43
N MET A 2 12.48 -10.57 0.80
CA MET A 2 11.11 -10.74 0.29
C MET A 2 11.10 -11.79 -0.83
N LYS A 3 10.24 -12.80 -0.71
CA LYS A 3 10.12 -13.93 -1.65
C LYS A 3 8.73 -14.10 -2.21
N SER A 4 7.74 -13.38 -1.68
CA SER A 4 6.36 -13.45 -2.15
C SER A 4 5.70 -12.06 -2.15
N ILE A 5 5.09 -11.71 -3.27
CA ILE A 5 4.37 -10.46 -3.47
C ILE A 5 2.91 -10.76 -3.79
N LEU A 6 1.98 -10.16 -3.05
CA LEU A 6 0.56 -10.18 -3.33
C LEU A 6 0.16 -8.86 -3.99
N ALA A 7 -0.32 -8.88 -5.22
CA ALA A 7 -0.88 -7.73 -5.92
C ALA A 7 -2.40 -7.84 -5.96
N ALA A 8 -3.11 -6.94 -5.27
CA ALA A 8 -4.57 -6.91 -5.30
C ALA A 8 -5.08 -6.15 -6.53
N LEU A 9 -6.00 -6.77 -7.26
CA LEU A 9 -6.55 -6.26 -8.51
C LEU A 9 -8.07 -6.03 -8.40
N ASP A 10 -8.51 -4.89 -8.91
CA ASP A 10 -9.93 -4.55 -9.06
C ASP A 10 -10.24 -3.90 -10.42
N GLY A 11 -9.23 -3.76 -11.28
CA GLY A 11 -9.33 -3.14 -12.61
C GLY A 11 -9.30 -1.61 -12.61
N SER A 12 -9.09 -0.96 -11.48
CA SER A 12 -8.79 0.46 -11.44
C SER A 12 -7.42 0.75 -12.07
N ALA A 13 -7.22 1.95 -12.59
CA ALA A 13 -5.94 2.36 -13.16
C ALA A 13 -4.79 2.25 -12.14
N GLU A 14 -5.09 2.48 -10.87
CA GLU A 14 -4.12 2.38 -9.77
C GLU A 14 -3.78 0.93 -9.43
N SER A 15 -4.76 0.01 -9.45
CA SER A 15 -4.48 -1.42 -9.23
C SER A 15 -3.68 -2.03 -10.38
N LEU A 16 -3.92 -1.58 -11.62
CA LEU A 16 -3.12 -1.99 -12.78
C LEU A 16 -1.70 -1.42 -12.71
N ALA A 17 -1.52 -0.17 -12.28
CA ALA A 17 -0.20 0.39 -12.00
C ALA A 17 0.50 -0.40 -10.86
N GLY A 18 -0.25 -0.83 -9.83
CA GLY A 18 0.23 -1.70 -8.78
C GLY A 18 0.70 -3.06 -9.29
N LEU A 19 -0.03 -3.66 -10.24
CA LEU A 19 0.38 -4.91 -10.89
C LEU A 19 1.70 -4.77 -11.64
N GLU A 20 1.85 -3.73 -12.47
CA GLU A 20 3.10 -3.46 -13.19
C GLU A 20 4.28 -3.28 -12.22
N GLN A 21 4.04 -2.58 -11.12
CA GLN A 21 5.01 -2.39 -10.06
C GLN A 21 5.39 -3.72 -9.39
N ALA A 22 4.40 -4.53 -9.05
CA ALA A 22 4.60 -5.84 -8.42
C ALA A 22 5.38 -6.79 -9.32
N VAL A 23 5.07 -6.81 -10.63
CA VAL A 23 5.81 -7.60 -11.64
C VAL A 23 7.27 -7.14 -11.73
N ALA A 24 7.53 -5.83 -11.81
CA ALA A 24 8.87 -5.30 -11.89
C ALA A 24 9.71 -5.63 -10.63
N TRP A 25 9.09 -5.61 -9.46
CA TRP A 25 9.77 -5.97 -8.21
C TRP A 25 9.91 -7.48 -8.04
N ALA A 26 8.90 -8.27 -8.41
CA ALA A 26 9.00 -9.73 -8.39
C ALA A 26 10.19 -10.23 -9.22
N GLU A 27 10.38 -9.67 -10.43
CA GLU A 27 11.51 -9.98 -11.29
C GLU A 27 12.86 -9.62 -10.64
N ARG A 28 12.99 -8.42 -10.07
CA ARG A 28 14.25 -7.95 -9.44
C ARG A 28 14.57 -8.67 -8.14
N LEU A 29 13.55 -9.03 -7.37
CA LEU A 29 13.68 -9.70 -6.07
C LEU A 29 13.80 -11.23 -6.19
N ASP A 30 13.61 -11.79 -7.38
CA ASP A 30 13.39 -13.23 -7.58
C ASP A 30 12.31 -13.75 -6.63
N ALA A 31 11.16 -13.05 -6.61
CA ALA A 31 10.03 -13.34 -5.76
C ALA A 31 8.86 -13.93 -6.57
N ASP A 32 8.06 -14.76 -5.92
CA ASP A 32 6.81 -15.25 -6.48
C ASP A 32 5.74 -14.16 -6.44
N LEU A 33 4.99 -13.98 -7.52
CA LEU A 33 3.91 -13.02 -7.65
C LEU A 33 2.56 -13.72 -7.61
N ARG A 34 1.69 -13.29 -6.72
CA ARG A 34 0.28 -13.65 -6.74
C ARG A 34 -0.54 -12.41 -7.08
N ALA A 35 -1.15 -12.39 -8.26
CA ALA A 35 -2.14 -11.40 -8.65
C ALA A 35 -3.52 -11.90 -8.19
N LEU A 36 -4.14 -11.20 -7.25
CA LEU A 36 -5.38 -11.61 -6.61
C LEU A 36 -6.53 -10.70 -7.00
N PHE A 37 -7.56 -11.27 -7.60
CA PHE A 37 -8.86 -10.62 -7.78
C PHE A 37 -9.86 -11.19 -6.77
N VAL A 38 -10.48 -10.32 -5.98
CA VAL A 38 -11.54 -10.72 -5.06
C VAL A 38 -12.88 -10.32 -5.68
N GLN A 39 -13.69 -11.32 -6.05
CA GLN A 39 -15.09 -11.12 -6.43
C GLN A 39 -15.89 -10.82 -5.18
N ASP A 40 -16.34 -9.58 -5.03
CA ASP A 40 -17.09 -9.16 -3.86
C ASP A 40 -18.40 -9.94 -3.75
N GLU A 41 -18.54 -10.75 -2.69
CA GLU A 41 -19.74 -11.56 -2.47
C GLU A 41 -21.01 -10.71 -2.31
N ARG A 42 -20.88 -9.44 -1.94
CA ARG A 42 -22.01 -8.49 -1.84
C ARG A 42 -22.72 -8.29 -3.18
N HIS A 43 -22.05 -8.48 -4.31
CA HIS A 43 -22.65 -8.41 -5.63
C HIS A 43 -23.54 -9.61 -5.98
N PHE A 44 -23.48 -10.70 -5.20
CA PHE A 44 -24.24 -11.94 -5.43
C PHE A 44 -25.39 -12.15 -4.45
N VAL A 45 -25.64 -11.15 -3.61
CA VAL A 45 -26.72 -11.17 -2.62
C VAL A 45 -27.58 -9.91 -2.72
N THR A 46 -28.80 -9.97 -2.20
CA THR A 46 -29.64 -8.82 -1.94
C THR A 46 -29.91 -8.71 -0.45
N TYR A 47 -30.01 -7.48 0.05
CA TYR A 47 -30.36 -7.21 1.44
C TYR A 47 -31.85 -6.83 1.49
N PRO A 48 -32.64 -7.50 2.32
CA PRO A 48 -34.00 -7.09 2.53
C PRO A 48 -34.08 -5.65 3.07
N THR A 49 -35.05 -4.87 2.58
CA THR A 49 -35.23 -3.46 2.95
C THR A 49 -36.02 -3.27 4.24
N TYR A 50 -36.41 -4.35 4.92
CA TYR A 50 -37.13 -4.32 6.17
C TYR A 50 -36.28 -4.83 7.33
N THR A 51 -36.50 -4.29 8.52
CA THR A 51 -36.03 -4.88 9.78
C THR A 51 -37.19 -5.71 10.35
N ASP A 52 -36.88 -6.82 11.02
CA ASP A 52 -37.90 -7.57 11.76
C ASP A 52 -38.42 -6.77 12.96
N SER A 53 -39.43 -7.29 13.63
CA SER A 53 -40.04 -6.66 14.81
C SER A 53 -39.09 -6.52 16.01
N GLU A 54 -37.92 -7.19 15.98
CA GLU A 54 -36.88 -7.15 17.00
C GLU A 54 -35.73 -6.19 16.62
N GLY A 55 -35.83 -5.51 15.48
CA GLY A 55 -34.77 -4.60 15.00
C GLY A 55 -33.55 -5.30 14.42
N THR A 56 -33.64 -6.60 14.16
CA THR A 56 -32.54 -7.39 13.60
C THR A 56 -32.38 -7.11 12.10
N VAL A 57 -31.16 -6.89 11.66
CA VAL A 57 -30.86 -6.75 10.22
C VAL A 57 -31.00 -8.13 9.57
N PRO A 58 -31.89 -8.27 8.55
CA PRO A 58 -32.09 -9.55 7.89
C PRO A 58 -30.80 -10.06 7.23
N LYS A 59 -30.65 -11.39 7.22
CA LYS A 59 -29.51 -12.01 6.52
C LYS A 59 -29.61 -11.73 5.01
N PRO A 60 -28.45 -11.54 4.34
CA PRO A 60 -28.42 -11.39 2.90
C PRO A 60 -29.00 -12.63 2.21
N ILE A 61 -29.78 -12.41 1.14
CA ILE A 61 -30.43 -13.45 0.36
C ILE A 61 -29.65 -13.61 -0.95
N PRO A 62 -29.18 -14.82 -1.31
CA PRO A 62 -28.52 -15.06 -2.59
C PRO A 62 -29.39 -14.63 -3.78
N LEU A 63 -28.78 -14.01 -4.77
CA LEU A 63 -29.46 -13.70 -6.04
C LEU A 63 -29.94 -14.99 -6.72
N SER A 64 -31.06 -14.90 -7.44
CA SER A 64 -31.62 -16.02 -8.21
C SER A 64 -32.07 -15.56 -9.60
N GLY A 65 -32.32 -16.52 -10.49
CA GLY A 65 -32.79 -16.28 -11.85
C GLY A 65 -31.90 -15.30 -12.63
N LYS A 66 -32.52 -14.40 -13.39
CA LYS A 66 -31.80 -13.43 -14.24
C LYS A 66 -30.86 -12.50 -13.51
N ALA A 67 -31.12 -12.19 -12.24
CA ALA A 67 -30.22 -11.34 -11.44
C ALA A 67 -28.91 -12.06 -11.13
N LYS A 68 -28.98 -13.34 -10.77
CA LYS A 68 -27.80 -14.19 -10.59
C LYS A 68 -27.02 -14.34 -11.88
N GLU A 69 -27.69 -14.64 -12.99
CA GLU A 69 -27.04 -14.81 -14.30
C GLU A 69 -26.28 -13.55 -14.72
N ARG A 70 -26.85 -12.37 -14.48
CA ARG A 70 -26.18 -11.08 -14.76
C ARG A 70 -24.95 -10.89 -13.88
N ALA A 71 -25.06 -11.10 -12.58
CA ALA A 71 -23.94 -10.95 -11.65
C ALA A 71 -22.78 -11.91 -11.98
N GLU A 72 -23.09 -13.17 -12.31
CA GLU A 72 -22.09 -14.16 -12.71
C GLU A 72 -21.45 -13.79 -14.06
N ALA A 73 -22.21 -13.29 -15.03
CA ALA A 73 -21.68 -12.87 -16.33
C ALA A 73 -20.78 -11.63 -16.19
N GLU A 74 -21.14 -10.67 -15.34
CA GLU A 74 -20.32 -9.49 -15.04
C GLU A 74 -19.01 -9.89 -14.34
N ALA A 75 -19.08 -10.73 -13.32
CA ALA A 75 -17.88 -11.22 -12.62
C ALA A 75 -16.96 -12.00 -13.56
N ALA A 76 -17.48 -12.86 -14.44
CA ALA A 76 -16.69 -13.57 -15.41
C ALA A 76 -16.01 -12.65 -16.44
N ARG A 77 -16.69 -11.57 -16.83
CA ARG A 77 -16.10 -10.57 -17.72
C ARG A 77 -14.96 -9.82 -17.03
N GLU A 78 -15.16 -9.36 -15.81
CA GLU A 78 -14.12 -8.68 -15.01
C GLU A 78 -12.90 -9.59 -14.81
N GLU A 79 -13.11 -10.85 -14.46
CA GLU A 79 -12.07 -11.84 -14.31
C GLU A 79 -11.26 -11.99 -15.61
N SER A 80 -11.93 -12.11 -16.76
CA SER A 80 -11.28 -12.23 -18.08
C SER A 80 -10.44 -10.98 -18.44
N GLU A 81 -10.97 -9.78 -18.15
CA GLU A 81 -10.27 -8.51 -18.38
C GLU A 81 -9.00 -8.42 -17.51
N LEU A 82 -9.11 -8.78 -16.22
CA LEU A 82 -8.00 -8.76 -15.28
C LEU A 82 -6.96 -9.85 -15.57
N TYR A 83 -7.40 -11.05 -15.95
CA TYR A 83 -6.50 -12.09 -16.39
C TYR A 83 -5.70 -11.66 -17.61
N SER A 84 -6.35 -11.02 -18.58
CA SER A 84 -5.68 -10.48 -19.76
C SER A 84 -4.69 -9.37 -19.42
N ALA A 85 -4.98 -8.54 -18.41
CA ALA A 85 -4.05 -7.52 -17.92
C ALA A 85 -2.84 -8.16 -17.24
N TYR A 86 -3.07 -9.17 -16.39
CA TYR A 86 -2.02 -9.94 -15.75
C TYR A 86 -1.09 -10.63 -16.79
N GLU A 87 -1.65 -11.30 -17.79
CA GLU A 87 -0.84 -11.94 -18.84
C GLU A 87 0.02 -10.94 -19.62
N ARG A 88 -0.53 -9.74 -19.90
CA ARG A 88 0.24 -8.67 -20.54
C ARG A 88 1.39 -8.19 -19.66
N ALA A 89 1.14 -8.03 -18.36
CA ALA A 89 2.13 -7.52 -17.42
C ALA A 89 3.32 -8.48 -17.23
N ILE A 90 3.07 -9.79 -17.21
CA ILE A 90 4.13 -10.81 -17.03
C ILE A 90 4.80 -11.23 -18.36
N LYS A 91 4.24 -10.84 -19.50
CA LYS A 91 4.74 -11.26 -20.81
C LYS A 91 6.19 -10.84 -21.05
N GLY A 92 7.06 -11.84 -21.26
CA GLY A 92 8.48 -11.61 -21.49
C GLY A 92 9.28 -11.25 -20.24
N ARG A 93 8.70 -11.36 -19.05
CA ARG A 93 9.35 -11.16 -17.77
C ARG A 93 9.76 -12.49 -17.13
N ALA A 94 10.86 -12.49 -16.40
CA ALA A 94 11.32 -13.66 -15.65
C ALA A 94 10.65 -13.71 -14.25
N VAL A 95 9.31 -13.76 -14.23
CA VAL A 95 8.49 -13.77 -13.02
C VAL A 95 7.76 -15.09 -12.88
N ARG A 96 7.88 -15.72 -11.72
CA ARG A 96 7.01 -16.83 -11.34
C ARG A 96 5.73 -16.23 -10.76
N GLY A 97 4.63 -16.33 -11.49
CA GLY A 97 3.39 -15.68 -11.09
C GLY A 97 2.18 -16.58 -11.25
N GLU A 98 1.16 -16.35 -10.43
CA GLU A 98 -0.17 -16.90 -10.56
C GLU A 98 -1.22 -15.80 -10.53
N PHE A 99 -2.28 -15.95 -11.32
CA PHE A 99 -3.51 -15.16 -11.20
C PHE A 99 -4.55 -16.01 -10.45
N ARG A 100 -5.08 -15.44 -9.39
CA ARG A 100 -6.03 -16.14 -8.51
C ARG A 100 -7.29 -15.32 -8.32
N VAL A 101 -8.43 -16.00 -8.39
CA VAL A 101 -9.75 -15.40 -8.11
C VAL A 101 -10.32 -16.04 -6.87
N VAL A 102 -10.83 -15.22 -5.96
CA VAL A 102 -11.49 -15.66 -4.73
C VAL A 102 -12.78 -14.87 -4.56
N ARG A 103 -13.87 -15.54 -4.20
CA ARG A 103 -15.12 -14.86 -3.83
C ARG A 103 -15.19 -14.69 -2.32
N GLY A 104 -15.54 -13.49 -1.86
CA GLY A 104 -15.68 -13.17 -0.44
C GLY A 104 -15.82 -11.67 -0.19
N LEU A 105 -15.84 -11.27 1.08
CA LEU A 105 -15.70 -9.86 1.46
C LEU A 105 -14.28 -9.40 1.14
N VAL A 106 -14.16 -8.33 0.36
CA VAL A 106 -12.88 -7.88 -0.23
C VAL A 106 -11.82 -7.70 0.85
N GLU A 107 -12.11 -6.88 1.86
CA GLU A 107 -11.16 -6.51 2.90
C GLU A 107 -10.70 -7.75 3.70
N HIS A 108 -11.63 -8.55 4.18
CA HIS A 108 -11.34 -9.76 4.95
C HIS A 108 -10.51 -10.78 4.15
N THR A 109 -10.84 -10.92 2.86
CA THR A 109 -10.13 -11.84 1.97
C THR A 109 -8.71 -11.38 1.74
N LEU A 110 -8.50 -10.09 1.47
CA LEU A 110 -7.17 -9.51 1.26
C LEU A 110 -6.30 -9.63 2.51
N VAL A 111 -6.83 -9.29 3.69
CA VAL A 111 -6.08 -9.43 4.97
C VAL A 111 -5.65 -10.89 5.19
N ARG A 112 -6.56 -11.85 4.95
CA ARG A 112 -6.23 -13.28 5.08
C ARG A 112 -5.16 -13.73 4.09
N GLU A 113 -5.28 -13.34 2.82
CA GLU A 113 -4.32 -13.71 1.77
C GLU A 113 -2.96 -13.03 1.97
N ALA A 114 -2.94 -11.85 2.57
CA ALA A 114 -1.71 -11.11 2.93
C ALA A 114 -0.82 -11.88 3.91
N HIS A 115 -1.37 -12.76 4.75
CA HIS A 115 -0.57 -13.57 5.68
C HIS A 115 0.48 -14.45 4.98
N ALA A 116 0.20 -14.86 3.75
CA ALA A 116 1.08 -15.70 2.94
C ALA A 116 1.97 -14.90 1.96
N ALA A 117 2.11 -13.59 2.17
CA ALA A 117 2.96 -12.72 1.38
C ALA A 117 3.98 -11.97 2.25
N ASP A 118 5.09 -11.56 1.69
CA ASP A 118 6.09 -10.70 2.33
C ASP A 118 5.81 -9.23 2.06
N LEU A 119 5.11 -8.94 0.96
CA LEU A 119 4.71 -7.60 0.54
C LEU A 119 3.32 -7.65 -0.09
N VAL A 120 2.47 -6.70 0.27
CA VAL A 120 1.17 -6.48 -0.36
C VAL A 120 1.22 -5.22 -1.21
N VAL A 121 0.77 -5.29 -2.46
CA VAL A 121 0.72 -4.17 -3.38
C VAL A 121 -0.73 -3.86 -3.72
N LEU A 122 -1.13 -2.62 -3.52
CA LEU A 122 -2.49 -2.13 -3.74
C LEU A 122 -2.47 -0.84 -4.55
N GLY A 123 -3.51 -0.60 -5.35
CA GLY A 123 -3.82 0.75 -5.83
C GLY A 123 -4.21 1.67 -4.66
N LYS A 124 -3.93 2.95 -4.78
CA LYS A 124 -4.32 3.93 -3.75
C LYS A 124 -5.84 3.97 -3.54
N ARG A 125 -6.60 3.87 -4.62
CA ARG A 125 -8.07 3.86 -4.63
C ARG A 125 -8.59 2.73 -5.48
N GLY A 126 -9.73 2.18 -5.08
CA GLY A 126 -10.41 1.13 -5.83
C GLY A 126 -11.31 1.68 -6.93
N ARG A 127 -11.86 0.76 -7.72
CA ARG A 127 -12.82 1.07 -8.79
C ARG A 127 -14.03 1.83 -8.22
N GLY A 128 -14.46 2.86 -8.94
CA GLY A 128 -15.65 3.64 -8.60
C GLY A 128 -15.44 4.75 -7.57
N LEU A 129 -14.25 4.91 -7.03
CA LEU A 129 -13.93 6.06 -6.19
C LEU A 129 -13.47 7.23 -7.05
N ASP A 130 -14.09 8.40 -6.79
CA ASP A 130 -13.75 9.67 -7.46
C ASP A 130 -12.34 10.14 -7.05
N GLU A 131 -11.62 10.78 -7.98
CA GLU A 131 -10.32 11.39 -7.71
C GLU A 131 -10.40 12.53 -6.67
N SER A 132 -11.58 13.09 -6.42
CA SER A 132 -11.83 14.10 -5.40
C SER A 132 -11.82 13.55 -3.96
N VAL A 133 -11.85 12.22 -3.77
CA VAL A 133 -11.77 11.61 -2.44
C VAL A 133 -10.34 11.73 -1.93
N GLU A 134 -10.15 12.46 -0.83
CA GLU A 134 -8.87 12.60 -0.16
C GLU A 134 -8.46 11.29 0.53
N GLY A 135 -7.15 11.00 0.54
CA GLY A 135 -6.59 9.81 1.18
C GLY A 135 -6.57 8.58 0.28
N ALA A 136 -6.63 7.44 0.92
CA ALA A 136 -6.73 6.13 0.28
C ALA A 136 -8.18 5.64 0.26
N GLY A 137 -8.48 4.66 -0.60
CA GLY A 137 -9.77 4.00 -0.59
C GLY A 137 -9.98 3.10 0.65
N PRO A 138 -11.24 2.76 0.99
CA PRO A 138 -11.55 1.99 2.20
C PRO A 138 -10.77 0.68 2.31
N THR A 139 -10.67 -0.08 1.23
CA THR A 139 -9.91 -1.33 1.20
C THR A 139 -8.42 -1.10 1.49
N THR A 140 -7.84 -0.03 0.92
CA THR A 140 -6.43 0.31 1.15
C THR A 140 -6.22 0.78 2.59
N GLU A 141 -7.13 1.58 3.16
CA GLU A 141 -7.09 1.97 4.57
C GLU A 141 -7.17 0.74 5.48
N THR A 142 -8.09 -0.19 5.24
CA THR A 142 -8.19 -1.45 5.99
C THR A 142 -6.90 -2.25 5.90
N MET A 143 -6.31 -2.38 4.72
CA MET A 143 -5.05 -3.11 4.54
C MET A 143 -3.89 -2.45 5.28
N ILE A 144 -3.80 -1.11 5.29
CA ILE A 144 -2.79 -0.40 6.07
C ILE A 144 -2.96 -0.67 7.57
N HIS A 145 -4.19 -0.78 8.06
CA HIS A 145 -4.49 -1.02 9.48
C HIS A 145 -4.28 -2.46 9.92
N GLU A 146 -4.73 -3.41 9.14
CA GLU A 146 -4.88 -4.80 9.56
C GLU A 146 -3.82 -5.74 9.01
N ALA A 147 -3.12 -5.36 7.93
CA ALA A 147 -2.09 -6.20 7.37
C ALA A 147 -0.85 -6.25 8.29
N LEU A 148 -0.45 -7.48 8.65
CA LEU A 148 0.78 -7.73 9.40
C LEU A 148 2.05 -7.65 8.52
N ARG A 149 1.88 -7.27 7.28
CA ARG A 149 2.92 -7.20 6.25
C ARG A 149 3.05 -5.79 5.70
N PRO A 150 4.23 -5.40 5.20
CA PRO A 150 4.37 -4.14 4.49
C PRO A 150 3.36 -4.02 3.36
N VAL A 151 2.73 -2.84 3.25
CA VAL A 151 1.76 -2.51 2.21
C VAL A 151 2.35 -1.42 1.33
N LEU A 152 2.48 -1.69 0.04
CA LEU A 152 2.84 -0.73 -0.97
C LEU A 152 1.58 -0.15 -1.61
N VAL A 153 1.35 1.13 -1.37
CA VAL A 153 0.23 1.87 -1.97
C VAL A 153 0.72 2.57 -3.22
N VAL A 154 0.16 2.22 -4.37
CA VAL A 154 0.59 2.73 -5.67
C VAL A 154 -0.41 3.73 -6.21
N PRO A 155 -0.01 5.00 -6.46
CA PRO A 155 -0.86 5.99 -7.12
C PRO A 155 -0.92 5.74 -8.62
N LYS A 156 -1.89 6.35 -9.30
CA LYS A 156 -2.01 6.33 -10.76
C LYS A 156 -0.74 6.92 -11.40
N GLY A 157 -0.07 6.15 -12.23
CA GLY A 157 1.17 6.56 -12.90
C GLY A 157 2.39 6.65 -11.98
N GLY A 158 2.31 6.06 -10.79
CA GLY A 158 3.44 5.98 -9.86
C GLY A 158 4.66 5.33 -10.53
N VAL A 159 5.81 5.98 -10.41
CA VAL A 159 7.09 5.52 -10.96
C VAL A 159 8.00 5.18 -9.80
N THR A 160 8.77 4.11 -9.95
CA THR A 160 9.70 3.63 -8.91
C THR A 160 11.16 3.79 -9.31
N SER A 161 11.46 4.79 -10.11
CA SER A 161 12.83 5.19 -10.42
C SER A 161 13.22 6.38 -9.55
N GLY A 162 14.25 6.24 -8.74
CA GLY A 162 14.73 7.30 -7.86
C GLY A 162 15.05 6.80 -6.45
N PRO A 163 15.60 7.67 -5.59
CA PRO A 163 15.93 7.32 -4.22
C PRO A 163 14.67 7.02 -3.39
N MET A 164 14.85 6.24 -2.34
CA MET A 164 13.83 6.02 -1.32
C MET A 164 13.90 7.14 -0.28
N LEU A 165 12.78 7.84 -0.07
CA LEU A 165 12.64 8.83 1.01
C LEU A 165 12.07 8.15 2.26
N VAL A 166 12.74 8.33 3.40
CA VAL A 166 12.31 7.79 4.70
C VAL A 166 12.12 8.94 5.69
N PRO A 167 10.89 9.41 5.88
CA PRO A 167 10.59 10.30 7.01
C PRO A 167 10.83 9.55 8.32
N PHE A 168 11.70 10.09 9.18
CA PHE A 168 12.15 9.41 10.39
C PHE A 168 11.97 10.29 11.62
N ASP A 169 11.04 9.93 12.48
CA ASP A 169 10.71 10.57 13.74
C ASP A 169 11.10 9.72 14.97
N GLY A 170 11.74 8.54 14.74
CA GLY A 170 12.09 7.61 15.80
C GLY A 170 10.92 6.85 16.41
N SER A 171 9.70 7.04 15.93
CA SER A 171 8.50 6.34 16.43
C SER A 171 8.57 4.83 16.15
N HIS A 172 7.77 4.06 16.91
CA HIS A 172 7.64 2.61 16.68
C HIS A 172 7.13 2.27 15.28
N GLY A 173 6.26 3.11 14.71
CA GLY A 173 5.72 2.92 13.36
C GLY A 173 6.82 2.97 12.31
N VAL A 174 7.68 4.01 12.34
CA VAL A 174 8.76 4.12 11.37
C VAL A 174 9.83 3.04 11.58
N GLN A 175 10.11 2.64 12.81
CA GLN A 175 11.08 1.57 13.09
C GLN A 175 10.68 0.22 12.46
N ARG A 176 9.38 -0.09 12.38
CA ARG A 176 8.90 -1.31 11.73
C ARG A 176 9.13 -1.33 10.23
N VAL A 177 8.96 -0.18 9.56
CA VAL A 177 9.15 -0.09 8.11
C VAL A 177 10.63 -0.06 7.69
N ILE A 178 11.56 0.24 8.61
CA ILE A 178 12.99 0.34 8.29
C ILE A 178 13.56 -0.97 7.74
N VAL A 179 13.25 -2.11 8.37
CA VAL A 179 13.79 -3.40 7.91
C VAL A 179 13.32 -3.73 6.48
N PRO A 180 12.02 -3.75 6.17
CA PRO A 180 11.56 -3.97 4.80
C PRO A 180 12.05 -2.89 3.82
N ALA A 181 12.16 -1.63 4.26
CA ALA A 181 12.70 -0.55 3.42
C ALA A 181 14.17 -0.79 3.04
N VAL A 182 15.00 -1.22 4.01
CA VAL A 182 16.42 -1.56 3.77
C VAL A 182 16.56 -2.77 2.87
N GLU A 183 15.76 -3.81 3.08
CA GLU A 183 15.73 -4.98 2.18
C GLU A 183 15.38 -4.60 0.74
N LEU A 184 14.36 -3.76 0.56
CA LEU A 184 13.97 -3.27 -0.75
C LEU A 184 15.04 -2.37 -1.36
N ALA A 185 15.60 -1.43 -0.61
CA ALA A 185 16.64 -0.53 -1.10
C ALA A 185 17.86 -1.31 -1.59
N SER A 186 18.30 -2.32 -0.81
CA SER A 186 19.41 -3.19 -1.20
C SER A 186 19.10 -4.01 -2.46
N ALA A 187 17.93 -4.64 -2.53
CA ALA A 187 17.57 -5.50 -3.64
C ALA A 187 17.26 -4.73 -4.93
N LEU A 188 16.75 -3.51 -4.80
CA LEU A 188 16.45 -2.62 -5.92
C LEU A 188 17.65 -1.72 -6.30
N ASP A 189 18.75 -1.79 -5.57
CA ASP A 189 19.94 -0.95 -5.74
C ASP A 189 19.57 0.55 -5.81
N VAL A 190 18.82 1.01 -4.80
CA VAL A 190 18.42 2.40 -4.67
C VAL A 190 18.98 3.02 -3.39
N SER A 191 19.42 4.27 -3.47
CA SER A 191 19.85 5.02 -2.29
C SER A 191 18.68 5.42 -1.40
N MET A 192 18.97 5.68 -0.12
CA MET A 192 17.97 6.12 0.85
C MET A 192 18.27 7.53 1.31
N THR A 193 17.25 8.39 1.37
CA THR A 193 17.31 9.69 2.04
C THR A 193 16.47 9.64 3.30
N VAL A 194 17.10 9.80 4.45
CA VAL A 194 16.43 9.87 5.76
C VAL A 194 16.18 11.33 6.10
N LEU A 195 14.91 11.69 6.30
CA LEU A 195 14.47 13.05 6.57
C LEU A 195 13.88 13.15 7.98
N THR A 196 14.43 14.01 8.83
CA THR A 196 13.94 14.27 10.19
C THR A 196 13.60 15.73 10.37
N LEU A 197 12.44 16.00 10.93
CA LEU A 197 12.05 17.31 11.45
C LEU A 197 12.36 17.33 12.95
N ALA A 198 13.12 18.33 13.41
CA ALA A 198 13.48 18.50 14.82
C ALA A 198 13.57 19.98 15.19
N GLU A 199 13.37 20.31 16.45
CA GLU A 199 13.50 21.70 16.92
C GLU A 199 14.95 22.21 16.78
N ARG A 200 15.92 21.33 17.01
CA ARG A 200 17.34 21.62 16.86
C ARG A 200 18.01 20.53 16.01
N ARG A 201 18.94 20.95 15.18
CA ARG A 201 19.71 20.06 14.32
C ARG A 201 20.40 18.93 15.11
N SER A 202 20.97 19.25 16.27
CA SER A 202 21.66 18.26 17.14
C SER A 202 20.73 17.12 17.58
N ASP A 203 19.46 17.44 17.85
CA ASP A 203 18.49 16.46 18.30
C ASP A 203 18.09 15.53 17.15
N GLY A 204 17.90 16.07 15.95
CA GLY A 204 17.65 15.30 14.75
C GLY A 204 18.84 14.40 14.37
N GLU A 205 20.06 14.90 14.46
CA GLU A 205 21.29 14.12 14.18
C GLU A 205 21.47 12.98 15.21
N ALA A 206 21.21 13.26 16.50
CA ALA A 206 21.24 12.24 17.54
C ALA A 206 20.18 11.15 17.30
N LEU A 207 18.97 11.54 16.88
CA LEU A 207 17.89 10.61 16.53
C LEU A 207 18.26 9.73 15.34
N GLN A 208 18.92 10.27 14.32
CA GLN A 208 19.35 9.54 13.12
C GLN A 208 20.58 8.64 13.32
N ALA A 209 21.38 8.87 14.35
CA ALA A 209 22.67 8.20 14.52
C ALA A 209 22.57 6.65 14.55
N PRO A 210 21.62 6.01 15.26
CA PRO A 210 21.45 4.56 15.21
C PRO A 210 21.09 4.04 13.82
N LEU A 211 20.21 4.74 13.11
CA LEU A 211 19.80 4.37 11.76
C LEU A 211 20.95 4.53 10.77
N ARG A 212 21.77 5.56 10.89
CA ARG A 212 22.97 5.74 10.08
C ARG A 212 23.94 4.54 10.24
N ALA A 213 24.17 4.10 11.47
CA ALA A 213 24.99 2.92 11.75
C ALA A 213 24.37 1.65 11.13
N TYR A 214 23.05 1.50 11.23
CA TYR A 214 22.33 0.35 10.68
C TYR A 214 22.43 0.32 9.14
N LEU A 215 22.16 1.43 8.43
CA LEU A 215 22.28 1.49 6.97
C LEU A 215 23.70 1.16 6.51
N LYS A 216 24.71 1.72 7.21
CA LYS A 216 26.12 1.44 6.91
C LYS A 216 26.46 -0.05 7.04
N SER A 217 25.96 -0.74 8.07
CA SER A 217 26.19 -2.18 8.26
C SER A 217 25.55 -3.05 7.18
N HIS A 218 24.52 -2.54 6.49
CA HIS A 218 23.83 -3.20 5.37
C HIS A 218 24.34 -2.74 4.00
N GLY A 219 25.41 -1.93 3.96
CA GLY A 219 25.98 -1.44 2.70
C GLY A 219 25.09 -0.45 1.93
N ILE A 220 24.07 0.13 2.59
CA ILE A 220 23.16 1.07 1.96
C ILE A 220 23.78 2.48 1.97
N THR A 221 23.81 3.12 0.82
CA THR A 221 24.16 4.54 0.70
C THR A 221 22.98 5.37 1.20
N GLY A 222 23.16 6.09 2.31
CA GLY A 222 22.16 6.95 2.93
C GLY A 222 22.57 8.41 2.96
N ASP A 223 21.68 9.31 2.50
CA ASP A 223 21.72 10.74 2.79
C ASP A 223 20.86 11.02 4.03
N PHE A 224 21.34 11.90 4.92
CA PHE A 224 20.66 12.18 6.18
C PHE A 224 20.43 13.68 6.31
N ARG A 225 19.16 14.07 6.28
CA ARG A 225 18.73 15.47 6.31
C ARG A 225 17.95 15.75 7.59
N VAL A 226 18.34 16.83 8.29
CA VAL A 226 17.59 17.38 9.41
C VAL A 226 17.08 18.74 8.99
N VAL A 227 15.78 18.94 9.11
CA VAL A 227 15.12 20.23 8.94
C VAL A 227 14.74 20.76 10.32
N GLU A 228 15.21 21.97 10.63
CA GLU A 228 14.88 22.63 11.89
C GLU A 228 13.49 23.28 11.80
N GLY A 229 12.65 23.01 12.77
CA GLY A 229 11.31 23.56 12.84
C GLY A 229 10.48 22.95 13.95
N HIS A 230 9.35 23.60 14.25
CA HIS A 230 8.37 23.03 15.16
C HIS A 230 7.50 22.01 14.42
N ASP A 231 7.32 20.86 15.06
CA ASP A 231 6.50 19.79 14.50
C ASP A 231 5.02 20.18 14.55
N THR A 232 4.48 20.49 13.37
CA THR A 232 3.05 20.52 13.15
C THR A 232 2.71 19.46 12.10
N GLU A 233 1.63 18.73 12.29
CA GLU A 233 1.21 17.65 11.36
C GLU A 233 1.18 18.12 9.89
N ARG A 234 0.66 19.32 9.63
CA ARG A 234 0.67 19.92 8.29
C ARG A 234 2.07 20.31 7.82
N GLY A 235 2.94 20.72 8.72
CA GLY A 235 4.33 21.03 8.42
C GLY A 235 5.10 19.76 8.00
N ALA A 236 4.94 18.68 8.76
CA ALA A 236 5.57 17.40 8.49
C ALA A 236 5.13 16.81 7.12
N ALA A 237 3.83 16.79 6.82
CA ALA A 237 3.35 16.30 5.52
C ALA A 237 3.90 17.12 4.34
N ARG A 238 3.89 18.45 4.43
CA ARG A 238 4.46 19.33 3.38
C ARG A 238 5.95 19.13 3.20
N LEU A 239 6.68 18.94 4.30
CA LEU A 239 8.11 18.67 4.26
C LEU A 239 8.40 17.35 3.53
N ILE A 240 7.67 16.28 3.85
CA ILE A 240 7.81 14.97 3.21
C ILE A 240 7.51 15.09 1.71
N LEU A 241 6.38 15.69 1.34
CA LEU A 241 5.98 15.85 -0.05
C LEU A 241 6.92 16.75 -0.85
N GLY A 242 7.38 17.85 -0.25
CA GLY A 242 8.36 18.73 -0.88
C GLY A 242 9.70 18.04 -1.11
N ALA A 243 10.18 17.28 -0.10
CA ALA A 243 11.41 16.49 -0.25
C ALA A 243 11.25 15.37 -1.29
N ALA A 244 10.09 14.72 -1.36
CA ALA A 244 9.82 13.69 -2.37
C ALA A 244 9.87 14.27 -3.80
N GLN A 245 9.35 15.48 -3.99
CA GLN A 245 9.41 16.19 -5.28
C GLN A 245 10.84 16.65 -5.62
N GLU A 246 11.54 17.29 -4.67
CA GLU A 246 12.91 17.77 -4.86
C GLU A 246 13.88 16.63 -5.22
N LEU A 247 13.76 15.51 -4.54
CA LEU A 247 14.58 14.33 -4.74
C LEU A 247 14.18 13.50 -5.97
N HIS A 248 13.05 13.80 -6.59
CA HIS A 248 12.41 12.88 -7.53
C HIS A 248 12.33 11.46 -6.95
N ALA A 249 11.85 11.36 -5.70
CA ALA A 249 11.79 10.09 -4.98
C ALA A 249 10.97 9.05 -5.74
N GLY A 250 11.53 7.86 -5.89
CA GLY A 250 10.85 6.72 -6.50
C GLY A 250 9.95 5.96 -5.50
N LEU A 251 10.16 6.19 -4.21
CA LEU A 251 9.43 5.51 -3.13
C LEU A 251 9.50 6.35 -1.85
N ILE A 252 8.39 6.43 -1.13
CA ILE A 252 8.36 6.91 0.26
C ILE A 252 8.15 5.69 1.16
N ALA A 253 9.00 5.48 2.19
CA ALA A 253 8.79 4.45 3.19
C ALA A 253 8.52 5.09 4.55
N MET A 254 7.33 4.88 5.12
CA MET A 254 6.91 5.53 6.36
C MET A 254 6.04 4.62 7.23
N GLY A 255 6.02 4.88 8.54
CA GLY A 255 5.06 4.27 9.45
C GLY A 255 3.63 4.73 9.17
N ALA A 256 2.66 3.86 9.39
CA ALA A 256 1.25 4.17 9.14
C ALA A 256 0.63 5.12 10.16
N PHE A 257 1.18 5.18 11.38
CA PHE A 257 0.61 5.93 12.50
C PHE A 257 1.69 6.68 13.28
N SER A 258 1.44 7.95 13.59
CA SER A 258 2.17 8.69 14.61
C SER A 258 1.55 8.44 16.01
N VAL A 259 2.30 8.80 17.06
CA VAL A 259 1.99 8.51 18.46
C VAL A 259 0.71 9.19 18.96
N GLY A 260 -0.27 8.42 19.50
CA GLY A 260 -1.46 8.95 20.15
C GLY A 260 -2.39 7.87 20.73
N PRO A 261 -3.20 8.15 21.76
CA PRO A 261 -4.05 7.16 22.43
C PRO A 261 -5.28 6.70 21.61
N LEU A 262 -5.57 7.31 20.47
CA LEU A 262 -6.67 6.94 19.55
C LEU A 262 -6.20 6.13 18.34
N ARG A 263 -5.09 5.43 18.48
CA ARG A 263 -4.37 4.67 17.44
C ARG A 263 -5.19 3.61 16.69
N GLU A 264 -6.30 3.17 17.24
CA GLU A 264 -6.95 1.93 16.77
C GLU A 264 -7.92 2.13 15.59
N PHE A 265 -8.21 3.38 15.18
CA PHE A 265 -9.32 3.63 14.26
C PHE A 265 -9.04 4.57 13.07
N PHE A 266 -7.91 5.28 13.02
CA PHE A 266 -7.70 6.27 11.95
C PHE A 266 -6.26 6.32 11.43
N VAL A 267 -6.10 6.34 10.12
CA VAL A 267 -4.85 6.74 9.45
C VAL A 267 -4.48 8.15 9.91
N GLY A 268 -3.26 8.35 10.41
CA GLY A 268 -2.81 9.64 10.91
C GLY A 268 -2.93 10.75 9.85
N SER A 269 -3.12 12.00 10.28
CA SER A 269 -3.29 13.15 9.37
C SER A 269 -2.12 13.32 8.40
N VAL A 270 -0.87 13.13 8.87
CA VAL A 270 0.34 13.17 8.02
C VAL A 270 0.29 12.06 6.98
N THR A 271 -0.06 10.85 7.40
CA THR A 271 -0.17 9.69 6.50
C THR A 271 -1.24 9.92 5.44
N ARG A 272 -2.41 10.43 5.83
CA ARG A 272 -3.49 10.73 4.89
C ARG A 272 -3.07 11.78 3.87
N GLU A 273 -2.44 12.85 4.31
CA GLU A 273 -1.96 13.93 3.45
C GLU A 273 -0.89 13.41 2.46
N VAL A 274 0.06 12.59 2.96
CA VAL A 274 1.06 11.96 2.10
C VAL A 274 0.41 11.02 1.09
N LEU A 275 -0.50 10.13 1.52
CA LEU A 275 -1.21 9.24 0.60
C LEU A 275 -2.03 10.00 -0.44
N THR A 276 -2.60 11.15 -0.07
CA THR A 276 -3.37 11.98 -1.01
C THR A 276 -2.48 12.53 -2.11
N HIS A 277 -1.29 13.04 -1.79
CA HIS A 277 -0.50 13.89 -2.66
C HIS A 277 0.87 13.30 -3.06
N ALA A 278 1.23 12.10 -2.59
CA ALA A 278 2.50 11.49 -2.94
C ALA A 278 2.65 11.32 -4.46
N PRO A 279 3.78 11.77 -5.05
CA PRO A 279 4.05 11.63 -6.48
C PRO A 279 4.51 10.22 -6.86
N CYS A 280 4.82 9.39 -5.88
CA CYS A 280 5.37 8.03 -6.03
C CYS A 280 4.68 7.05 -5.09
N PRO A 281 4.90 5.75 -5.25
CA PRO A 281 4.41 4.74 -4.30
C PRO A 281 4.84 5.01 -2.86
N VAL A 282 3.99 4.57 -1.91
CA VAL A 282 4.22 4.71 -0.47
C VAL A 282 4.23 3.33 0.16
N LEU A 283 5.37 2.93 0.73
CA LEU A 283 5.51 1.71 1.52
C LEU A 283 5.17 2.01 2.98
N MET A 284 4.26 1.24 3.53
CA MET A 284 3.75 1.45 4.87
C MET A 284 3.77 0.16 5.69
N MET A 285 3.93 0.31 7.00
CA MET A 285 3.78 -0.77 7.98
C MET A 285 3.26 -0.21 9.29
N THR A 286 2.35 -0.94 9.94
CA THR A 286 1.79 -0.61 11.26
C THR A 286 2.56 -1.24 12.40
#